data_2c3d51e98d16cb24dc2f7cfbe60ff51c
#
_entry.id   2c3d51e98d16cb24dc2f7cfbe60ff51c
#
_cell.length_a   1.000
_cell.length_b   1.000
_cell.length_c   1.000
_cell.angle_alpha   90.00
_cell.angle_beta   90.00
_cell.angle_gamma   90.00
#
_symmetry.space_group_name_H-M   'P 1'
#
loop_
_entity.id
_entity.type
_entity.pdbx_description
1 polymer ?
#
loop_
_entity_poly.entity_id
_entity_poly.type
_entity_poly.pdbx_seq_one_letter_code
_entity_poly.pdbx_strand_id
1 'polypeptide(L)'
;MKRILFVALALMPAFAVAQEVTLRLVSAFPENQFYVKRTLDWIADFNKDGKGLVQINFIGGPKAIPTFEVGKAVQSGVVDMGFSTGAFYTNVLPEADILKLSETSAAEQRKNGGYDLINKIWAEKGNMRYLAKVVEVTPFHLYLNKKIDKPDLTGLKIRITPVYREFFQSMNAQVMTTAPGEVYTALERGVIDGYGWPIHALFDLNWQEHTKYRVDPGFYNAEVALIINLDKYKSLTPAQREYLDRKTLAYEQQNDFWKSYNQEEAKRQAAAGIQVITFDAATSQAYVEKAKEVGWANAIKASPVYGPQLQKVLAK
;
A
#
# COMPACT_ATOMS: atom_id res chain seq x y z
N MET A 1 65.56 45.87 -17.19
CA MET A 1 64.90 44.62 -17.58
C MET A 1 64.01 44.13 -16.41
N LYS A 2 62.67 44.37 -16.47
CA LYS A 2 61.73 43.95 -15.43
C LYS A 2 61.14 42.58 -15.85
N ARG A 3 61.41 41.54 -15.06
CA ARG A 3 60.78 40.18 -15.25
C ARG A 3 59.42 40.19 -14.65
N ILE A 4 58.39 40.03 -15.47
CA ILE A 4 56.98 39.80 -15.05
C ILE A 4 56.82 38.32 -14.79
N LEU A 5 56.55 37.94 -13.54
CA LEU A 5 56.27 36.58 -13.13
C LEU A 5 54.76 36.33 -13.32
N PHE A 6 54.39 35.53 -14.31
CA PHE A 6 53.01 35.06 -14.47
C PHE A 6 52.78 33.94 -13.46
N VAL A 7 51.93 34.18 -12.46
CA VAL A 7 51.40 33.15 -11.58
C VAL A 7 50.15 32.55 -12.25
N ALA A 8 50.26 31.34 -12.78
CA ALA A 8 49.14 30.59 -13.29
C ALA A 8 48.34 30.03 -12.10
N LEU A 9 47.18 30.63 -11.82
CA LEU A 9 46.23 30.13 -10.82
C LEU A 9 45.52 28.91 -11.41
N ALA A 10 45.93 27.71 -11.01
CA ALA A 10 45.24 26.46 -11.38
C ALA A 10 43.88 26.41 -10.68
N LEU A 11 42.81 26.67 -11.42
CA LEU A 11 41.43 26.39 -10.99
C LEU A 11 41.27 24.85 -10.89
N MET A 12 41.44 24.29 -9.70
CA MET A 12 40.99 22.92 -9.41
C MET A 12 39.44 22.90 -9.43
N PRO A 13 38.81 22.04 -10.23
CA PRO A 13 37.38 21.87 -10.13
C PRO A 13 37.05 21.34 -8.72
N ALA A 14 36.35 22.13 -7.92
CA ALA A 14 35.75 21.68 -6.69
C ALA A 14 34.68 20.65 -7.06
N PHE A 15 34.97 19.36 -6.92
CA PHE A 15 33.96 18.34 -6.93
C PHE A 15 33.06 18.62 -5.71
N ALA A 16 31.91 19.22 -5.94
CA ALA A 16 30.88 19.34 -4.94
C ALA A 16 30.46 17.90 -4.58
N VAL A 17 31.00 17.36 -3.50
CA VAL A 17 30.50 16.12 -2.91
C VAL A 17 29.06 16.40 -2.53
N ALA A 18 28.12 15.73 -3.19
CA ALA A 18 26.70 15.88 -2.87
C ALA A 18 26.51 15.54 -1.39
N GLN A 19 26.00 16.50 -0.60
CA GLN A 19 25.72 16.29 0.82
C GLN A 19 24.74 15.12 0.98
N GLU A 20 25.04 14.20 1.90
CA GLU A 20 24.12 13.12 2.27
C GLU A 20 22.75 13.70 2.64
N VAL A 21 21.69 13.12 2.09
CA VAL A 21 20.32 13.48 2.43
C VAL A 21 19.67 12.37 3.28
N THR A 22 18.95 12.77 4.34
CA THR A 22 18.12 11.86 5.14
C THR A 22 16.65 12.10 4.82
N LEU A 23 15.96 11.05 4.36
CA LEU A 23 14.53 11.05 4.07
C LEU A 23 13.75 10.52 5.28
N ARG A 24 12.78 11.28 5.77
CA ARG A 24 11.92 10.88 6.89
C ARG A 24 10.77 10.02 6.35
N LEU A 25 10.68 8.77 6.78
CA LEU A 25 9.64 7.82 6.39
C LEU A 25 8.73 7.49 7.57
N VAL A 26 7.42 7.56 7.35
CA VAL A 26 6.39 7.12 8.30
C VAL A 26 5.60 5.93 7.72
N SER A 27 5.22 4.99 8.59
CA SER A 27 4.31 3.90 8.23
C SER A 27 2.86 4.24 8.59
N ALA A 28 1.94 3.97 7.67
CA ALA A 28 0.51 4.01 7.95
C ALA A 28 0.00 2.79 8.73
N PHE A 29 0.86 1.81 8.95
CA PHE A 29 0.57 0.55 9.63
C PHE A 29 1.29 0.43 10.96
N PRO A 30 0.71 -0.30 11.94
CA PRO A 30 1.38 -0.65 13.18
C PRO A 30 2.74 -1.32 12.95
N GLU A 31 3.72 -0.95 13.76
CA GLU A 31 5.12 -1.37 13.60
C GLU A 31 5.36 -2.87 13.82
N ASN A 32 4.45 -3.54 14.54
CA ASN A 32 4.51 -4.98 14.79
C ASN A 32 4.10 -5.83 13.58
N GLN A 33 3.49 -5.24 12.54
CA GLN A 33 3.08 -5.98 11.34
C GLN A 33 4.28 -6.46 10.53
N PHE A 34 4.19 -7.68 10.01
CA PHE A 34 5.27 -8.35 9.28
C PHE A 34 5.82 -7.52 8.12
N TYR A 35 4.95 -6.91 7.31
CA TYR A 35 5.42 -6.11 6.17
C TYR A 35 6.09 -4.79 6.60
N VAL A 36 5.77 -4.25 7.78
CA VAL A 36 6.53 -3.11 8.33
C VAL A 36 7.91 -3.57 8.79
N LYS A 37 8.02 -4.70 9.50
CA LYS A 37 9.30 -5.29 9.90
C LYS A 37 10.19 -5.58 8.70
N ARG A 38 9.63 -6.20 7.66
CA ARG A 38 10.35 -6.44 6.40
C ARG A 38 10.83 -5.13 5.74
N THR A 39 10.04 -4.06 5.82
CA THR A 39 10.45 -2.74 5.31
C THR A 39 11.57 -2.13 6.17
N LEU A 40 11.54 -2.33 7.49
CA LEU A 40 12.63 -1.90 8.38
C LEU A 40 13.96 -2.62 8.08
N ASP A 41 13.91 -3.92 7.79
CA ASP A 41 15.08 -4.70 7.35
C ASP A 41 15.61 -4.13 6.02
N TRP A 42 14.73 -3.87 5.06
CA TRP A 42 15.11 -3.21 3.80
C TRP A 42 15.71 -1.81 4.03
N ILE A 43 15.19 -1.01 4.96
CA ILE A 43 15.74 0.31 5.31
C ILE A 43 17.17 0.16 5.88
N ALA A 44 17.42 -0.85 6.70
CA ALA A 44 18.76 -1.11 7.24
C ALA A 44 19.77 -1.38 6.12
N ASP A 45 19.41 -2.23 5.15
CA ASP A 45 20.26 -2.51 3.98
C ASP A 45 20.39 -1.28 3.05
N PHE A 46 19.29 -0.54 2.85
CA PHE A 46 19.31 0.71 2.10
C PHE A 46 20.29 1.69 2.71
N ASN A 47 20.23 1.90 4.02
CA ASN A 47 21.08 2.87 4.73
C ASN A 47 22.55 2.45 4.74
N LYS A 48 22.83 1.15 4.91
CA LYS A 48 24.20 0.62 4.85
C LYS A 48 24.87 0.94 3.52
N ASP A 49 24.16 0.67 2.41
CA ASP A 49 24.71 0.86 1.07
C ASP A 49 24.64 2.34 0.61
N GLY A 50 23.72 3.12 1.16
CA GLY A 50 23.48 4.52 0.81
C GLY A 50 24.27 5.54 1.63
N LYS A 51 25.18 5.07 2.49
CA LYS A 51 26.00 5.94 3.35
C LYS A 51 26.78 6.96 2.52
N GLY A 52 26.68 8.22 2.92
CA GLY A 52 27.28 9.36 2.20
C GLY A 52 26.44 9.87 1.02
N LEU A 53 25.29 9.23 0.70
CA LEU A 53 24.46 9.62 -0.44
C LEU A 53 22.99 9.86 -0.03
N VAL A 54 22.27 8.80 0.41
CA VAL A 54 20.88 8.86 0.85
C VAL A 54 20.66 7.92 2.03
N GLN A 55 20.02 8.42 3.07
CA GLN A 55 19.57 7.64 4.23
C GLN A 55 18.05 7.74 4.38
N ILE A 56 17.43 6.73 4.97
CA ILE A 56 16.03 6.77 5.40
C ILE A 56 16.00 6.73 6.93
N ASN A 57 15.36 7.71 7.53
CA ASN A 57 15.02 7.72 8.94
C ASN A 57 13.56 7.31 9.11
N PHE A 58 13.33 6.13 9.65
CA PHE A 58 11.99 5.67 10.01
C PHE A 58 11.55 6.37 11.29
N ILE A 59 10.49 7.18 11.20
CA ILE A 59 10.02 8.02 12.32
C ILE A 59 8.87 7.38 13.11
N GLY A 60 8.38 6.20 12.71
CA GLY A 60 7.36 5.42 13.41
C GLY A 60 6.14 5.08 12.59
N GLY A 61 5.16 4.51 13.26
CA GLY A 61 3.86 4.10 12.71
C GLY A 61 2.72 5.06 13.08
N PRO A 62 1.48 4.54 13.27
CA PRO A 62 0.28 5.36 13.53
C PRO A 62 0.31 6.22 14.80
N LYS A 63 1.26 5.98 15.70
CA LYS A 63 1.51 6.86 16.86
C LYS A 63 2.22 8.16 16.47
N ALA A 64 3.04 8.13 15.43
CA ALA A 64 3.74 9.31 14.92
C ALA A 64 2.81 10.13 14.01
N ILE A 65 2.12 9.49 13.07
CA ILE A 65 1.10 10.10 12.21
C ILE A 65 -0.06 9.10 12.05
N PRO A 66 -1.32 9.50 12.33
CA PRO A 66 -2.46 8.62 12.20
C PRO A 66 -2.57 7.98 10.82
N THR A 67 -3.02 6.72 10.76
CA THR A 67 -3.07 5.89 9.54
C THR A 67 -3.59 6.62 8.30
N PHE A 68 -4.74 7.31 8.43
CA PHE A 68 -5.41 7.98 7.30
C PHE A 68 -4.85 9.39 6.99
N GLU A 69 -3.91 9.87 7.80
CA GLU A 69 -3.24 11.17 7.61
C GLU A 69 -1.88 11.06 6.92
N VAL A 70 -1.33 9.86 6.80
CA VAL A 70 0.01 9.63 6.20
C VAL A 70 0.08 10.15 4.77
N GLY A 71 -0.92 9.87 3.93
CA GLY A 71 -0.95 10.37 2.56
C GLY A 71 -0.94 11.91 2.48
N LYS A 72 -1.70 12.57 3.37
CA LYS A 72 -1.71 14.05 3.46
C LYS A 72 -0.38 14.61 3.94
N ALA A 73 0.26 13.94 4.91
CA ALA A 73 1.56 14.32 5.43
C ALA A 73 2.67 14.22 4.36
N VAL A 74 2.62 13.19 3.50
CA VAL A 74 3.53 13.08 2.34
C VAL A 74 3.21 14.15 1.30
N GLN A 75 1.93 14.33 0.94
CA GLN A 75 1.51 15.35 -0.02
C GLN A 75 2.04 16.74 0.34
N SER A 76 1.92 17.12 1.61
CA SER A 76 2.29 18.44 2.12
C SER A 76 3.78 18.59 2.48
N GLY A 77 4.57 17.51 2.43
CA GLY A 77 5.99 17.53 2.80
C GLY A 77 6.25 17.56 4.30
N VAL A 78 5.24 17.33 5.15
CA VAL A 78 5.43 17.14 6.61
C VAL A 78 6.37 15.96 6.88
N VAL A 79 6.25 14.89 6.07
CA VAL A 79 7.24 13.82 5.96
C VAL A 79 7.65 13.65 4.51
N ASP A 80 8.84 13.10 4.29
CA ASP A 80 9.37 12.95 2.95
C ASP A 80 8.80 11.72 2.25
N MET A 81 8.62 10.61 2.98
CA MET A 81 8.17 9.32 2.47
C MET A 81 7.06 8.73 3.33
N GLY A 82 6.19 7.92 2.69
CA GLY A 82 5.18 7.11 3.35
C GLY A 82 5.29 5.64 2.93
N PHE A 83 5.15 4.75 3.89
CA PHE A 83 4.86 3.34 3.66
C PHE A 83 3.36 3.14 3.90
N SER A 84 2.58 3.06 2.82
CA SER A 84 1.12 3.13 2.88
C SER A 84 0.46 2.32 1.77
N THR A 85 -0.85 2.21 1.82
CA THR A 85 -1.71 1.67 0.77
C THR A 85 -2.60 2.76 0.21
N GLY A 86 -2.97 2.67 -1.06
CA GLY A 86 -3.95 3.55 -1.69
C GLY A 86 -5.26 3.67 -0.89
N ALA A 87 -5.63 2.57 -0.22
CA ALA A 87 -6.80 2.51 0.64
C ALA A 87 -6.85 3.57 1.76
N PHE A 88 -5.71 4.11 2.18
CA PHE A 88 -5.62 5.00 3.34
C PHE A 88 -5.53 6.48 2.99
N TYR A 89 -5.39 6.84 1.70
CA TYR A 89 -5.31 8.25 1.28
C TYR A 89 -6.21 8.59 0.08
N THR A 90 -7.34 7.90 -0.05
CA THR A 90 -8.38 8.19 -1.07
C THR A 90 -9.00 9.58 -0.92
N ASN A 91 -8.96 10.15 0.28
CA ASN A 91 -9.35 11.53 0.57
C ASN A 91 -8.40 12.57 -0.05
N VAL A 92 -7.14 12.21 -0.27
CA VAL A 92 -6.11 13.03 -0.92
C VAL A 92 -6.11 12.80 -2.44
N LEU A 93 -6.25 11.53 -2.84
CA LEU A 93 -6.14 11.09 -4.22
C LEU A 93 -7.17 9.97 -4.47
N PRO A 94 -8.37 10.27 -5.00
CA PRO A 94 -9.41 9.28 -5.25
C PRO A 94 -8.96 8.11 -6.13
N GLU A 95 -8.04 8.36 -7.08
CA GLU A 95 -7.47 7.33 -7.97
C GLU A 95 -6.69 6.24 -7.19
N ALA A 96 -6.24 6.52 -5.99
CA ALA A 96 -5.57 5.54 -5.15
C ALA A 96 -6.49 4.35 -4.77
N ASP A 97 -7.81 4.56 -4.77
CA ASP A 97 -8.81 3.48 -4.60
C ASP A 97 -8.74 2.41 -5.70
N ILE A 98 -8.32 2.80 -6.90
CA ILE A 98 -8.29 1.91 -8.07
C ILE A 98 -7.24 0.80 -7.94
N LEU A 99 -6.18 1.03 -7.16
CA LEU A 99 -5.07 0.07 -7.05
C LEU A 99 -5.52 -1.29 -6.49
N LYS A 100 -6.59 -1.34 -5.68
CA LYS A 100 -7.21 -2.59 -5.19
C LYS A 100 -7.76 -3.49 -6.31
N LEU A 101 -8.11 -2.89 -7.45
CA LEU A 101 -8.71 -3.57 -8.61
C LEU A 101 -7.65 -4.11 -9.57
N SER A 102 -6.36 -3.90 -9.26
CA SER A 102 -5.27 -4.34 -10.11
C SER A 102 -5.19 -5.86 -10.18
N GLU A 103 -5.24 -6.39 -11.40
CA GLU A 103 -5.00 -7.79 -11.74
C GLU A 103 -3.61 -7.98 -12.37
N THR A 104 -2.92 -6.87 -12.67
CA THR A 104 -1.56 -6.86 -13.20
C THR A 104 -0.55 -6.69 -12.08
N SER A 105 0.58 -7.43 -12.17
CA SER A 105 1.70 -7.28 -11.25
C SER A 105 2.44 -5.95 -11.45
N ALA A 106 3.25 -5.54 -10.47
CA ALA A 106 4.11 -4.36 -10.59
C ALA A 106 5.02 -4.46 -11.83
N ALA A 107 5.57 -5.64 -12.10
CA ALA A 107 6.41 -5.89 -13.27
C ALA A 107 5.63 -5.73 -14.60
N GLU A 108 4.37 -6.18 -14.66
CA GLU A 108 3.50 -5.97 -15.81
C GLU A 108 3.15 -4.48 -15.99
N GLN A 109 2.85 -3.77 -14.88
CA GLN A 109 2.53 -2.34 -14.90
C GLN A 109 3.70 -1.47 -15.38
N ARG A 110 4.93 -1.84 -15.05
CA ARG A 110 6.12 -1.16 -15.60
C ARG A 110 6.30 -1.39 -17.11
N LYS A 111 5.81 -2.50 -17.65
CA LYS A 111 5.90 -2.83 -19.09
C LYS A 111 4.77 -2.26 -19.91
N ASN A 112 3.54 -2.20 -19.34
CA ASN A 112 2.34 -1.79 -20.09
C ASN A 112 2.00 -0.30 -19.93
N GLY A 113 2.86 0.49 -19.25
CA GLY A 113 2.66 1.91 -18.99
C GLY A 113 1.78 2.23 -17.77
N GLY A 114 1.30 1.21 -17.05
CA GLY A 114 0.48 1.41 -15.83
C GLY A 114 1.24 2.14 -14.74
N TYR A 115 2.51 1.81 -14.51
CA TYR A 115 3.36 2.51 -13.56
C TYR A 115 3.55 3.99 -13.90
N ASP A 116 3.77 4.31 -15.18
CA ASP A 116 3.96 5.68 -15.63
C ASP A 116 2.66 6.49 -15.51
N LEU A 117 1.52 5.88 -15.84
CA LEU A 117 0.20 6.49 -15.66
C LEU A 117 -0.10 6.77 -14.17
N ILE A 118 0.17 5.82 -13.27
CA ILE A 118 0.07 6.02 -11.82
C ILE A 118 0.93 7.22 -11.40
N ASN A 119 2.20 7.26 -11.79
CA ASN A 119 3.11 8.35 -11.43
C ASN A 119 2.68 9.71 -11.99
N LYS A 120 2.13 9.75 -13.21
CA LYS A 120 1.54 10.96 -13.77
C LYS A 120 0.42 11.49 -12.88
N ILE A 121 -0.52 10.64 -12.50
CA ILE A 121 -1.69 11.01 -11.67
C ILE A 121 -1.25 11.45 -10.28
N TRP A 122 -0.33 10.69 -9.63
CA TRP A 122 0.21 11.03 -8.31
C TRP A 122 0.94 12.37 -8.30
N ALA A 123 1.69 12.66 -9.37
CA ALA A 123 2.37 13.94 -9.53
C ALA A 123 1.40 15.11 -9.74
N GLU A 124 0.43 14.94 -10.65
CA GLU A 124 -0.51 16.01 -11.02
C GLU A 124 -1.48 16.36 -9.90
N LYS A 125 -2.00 15.36 -9.18
CA LYS A 125 -3.09 15.54 -8.22
C LYS A 125 -2.65 15.42 -6.75
N GLY A 126 -1.59 14.69 -6.48
CA GLY A 126 -1.15 14.33 -5.14
C GLY A 126 0.14 14.99 -4.68
N ASN A 127 0.87 15.69 -5.53
CA ASN A 127 2.26 16.13 -5.25
C ASN A 127 3.11 14.98 -4.67
N MET A 128 2.94 13.78 -5.20
CA MET A 128 3.60 12.56 -4.78
C MET A 128 4.23 11.83 -5.97
N ARG A 129 5.21 10.98 -5.69
CA ARG A 129 5.71 9.95 -6.59
C ARG A 129 5.49 8.59 -5.95
N TYR A 130 4.94 7.66 -6.73
CA TYR A 130 4.80 6.24 -6.40
C TYR A 130 6.13 5.55 -6.74
N LEU A 131 6.90 5.15 -5.73
CA LEU A 131 8.24 4.61 -5.94
C LEU A 131 8.21 3.12 -6.29
N ALA A 132 7.50 2.34 -5.48
CA ALA A 132 7.45 0.89 -5.62
C ALA A 132 6.22 0.29 -4.94
N LYS A 133 5.60 -0.71 -5.57
CA LYS A 133 4.60 -1.59 -4.97
C LYS A 133 5.33 -2.75 -4.29
N VAL A 134 5.35 -2.79 -2.97
CA VAL A 134 6.12 -3.77 -2.20
C VAL A 134 5.29 -4.89 -1.60
N VAL A 135 3.96 -4.80 -1.72
CA VAL A 135 3.00 -5.88 -1.45
C VAL A 135 2.04 -5.97 -2.63
N GLU A 136 1.89 -7.15 -3.20
CA GLU A 136 0.94 -7.45 -4.27
C GLU A 136 0.51 -8.92 -4.26
N VAL A 137 -0.37 -9.31 -5.19
CA VAL A 137 -0.86 -10.70 -5.33
C VAL A 137 -1.42 -11.24 -4.01
N THR A 138 -2.02 -10.36 -3.24
CA THR A 138 -2.50 -10.64 -1.89
C THR A 138 -3.99 -10.35 -1.84
N PRO A 139 -4.85 -11.38 -1.90
CA PRO A 139 -6.29 -11.19 -1.93
C PRO A 139 -6.82 -10.64 -0.60
N PHE A 140 -7.80 -9.74 -0.69
CA PHE A 140 -8.65 -9.38 0.44
C PHE A 140 -9.72 -10.45 0.64
N HIS A 141 -10.00 -10.75 1.89
CA HIS A 141 -11.10 -11.63 2.31
C HIS A 141 -12.05 -10.93 3.27
N LEU A 142 -13.28 -11.41 3.32
CA LEU A 142 -14.21 -11.10 4.39
C LEU A 142 -13.98 -12.08 5.53
N TYR A 143 -13.75 -11.55 6.73
CA TYR A 143 -13.60 -12.31 7.97
C TYR A 143 -14.79 -12.04 8.89
N LEU A 144 -15.32 -13.08 9.53
CA LEU A 144 -16.53 -13.02 10.33
C LEU A 144 -16.39 -13.78 11.65
N ASN A 145 -17.13 -13.35 12.66
CA ASN A 145 -17.36 -14.10 13.89
C ASN A 145 -18.63 -14.96 13.83
N LYS A 146 -19.46 -14.78 12.80
CA LYS A 146 -20.71 -15.52 12.53
C LYS A 146 -20.65 -16.16 11.15
N LYS A 147 -21.26 -17.36 11.01
CA LYS A 147 -21.36 -18.04 9.72
C LYS A 147 -22.44 -17.38 8.85
N ILE A 148 -22.15 -17.29 7.56
CA ILE A 148 -23.13 -16.96 6.51
C ILE A 148 -23.19 -18.09 5.50
N ASP A 149 -24.35 -18.31 4.89
CA ASP A 149 -24.55 -19.36 3.88
C ASP A 149 -24.64 -18.80 2.46
N LYS A 150 -24.77 -17.49 2.32
CA LYS A 150 -24.78 -16.75 1.05
C LYS A 150 -24.09 -15.38 1.25
N PRO A 151 -23.69 -14.67 0.19
CA PRO A 151 -23.09 -13.35 0.28
C PRO A 151 -24.14 -12.27 0.60
N ASP A 152 -24.74 -12.37 1.77
CA ASP A 152 -25.70 -11.43 2.33
C ASP A 152 -25.27 -11.09 3.76
N LEU A 153 -25.00 -9.82 4.01
CA LEU A 153 -24.47 -9.30 5.28
C LEU A 153 -25.54 -8.52 6.06
N THR A 154 -26.82 -8.76 5.75
CA THR A 154 -27.95 -8.12 6.45
C THR A 154 -27.83 -8.34 7.96
N GLY A 155 -27.87 -7.24 8.72
CA GLY A 155 -27.75 -7.24 10.18
C GLY A 155 -26.34 -7.38 10.72
N LEU A 156 -25.32 -7.50 9.86
CA LEU A 156 -23.93 -7.55 10.27
C LEU A 156 -23.25 -6.17 10.17
N LYS A 157 -22.45 -5.87 11.17
CA LYS A 157 -21.60 -4.68 11.24
C LYS A 157 -20.19 -5.04 10.81
N ILE A 158 -19.77 -4.52 9.65
CA ILE A 158 -18.50 -4.89 9.04
C ILE A 158 -17.53 -3.72 9.08
N ARG A 159 -16.39 -3.95 9.67
CA ARG A 159 -15.28 -3.00 9.62
C ARG A 159 -14.70 -2.96 8.22
N ILE A 160 -14.47 -1.74 7.75
CA ILE A 160 -13.89 -1.46 6.43
C ILE A 160 -12.70 -0.49 6.53
N THR A 161 -11.90 -0.48 5.46
CA THR A 161 -11.24 0.74 4.96
C THR A 161 -12.14 1.35 3.87
N PRO A 162 -11.94 2.61 3.46
CA PRO A 162 -12.82 3.23 2.46
C PRO A 162 -13.03 2.39 1.19
N VAL A 163 -12.01 1.67 0.76
CA VAL A 163 -11.92 1.04 -0.58
C VAL A 163 -12.89 -0.12 -0.84
N TYR A 164 -13.52 -0.72 0.16
CA TYR A 164 -14.51 -1.78 -0.06
C TYR A 164 -15.90 -1.48 0.53
N ARG A 165 -16.14 -0.20 0.82
CA ARG A 165 -17.42 0.28 1.33
C ARG A 165 -18.58 -0.17 0.45
N GLU A 166 -18.54 0.21 -0.81
CA GLU A 166 -19.63 0.01 -1.75
C GLU A 166 -19.88 -1.48 -2.01
N PHE A 167 -18.81 -2.28 -2.06
CA PHE A 167 -18.93 -3.72 -2.22
C PHE A 167 -19.67 -4.36 -1.03
N PHE A 168 -19.28 -4.05 0.20
CA PHE A 168 -19.96 -4.62 1.36
C PHE A 168 -21.38 -4.07 1.55
N GLN A 169 -21.62 -2.80 1.22
CA GLN A 169 -22.95 -2.23 1.19
C GLN A 169 -23.85 -2.89 0.13
N SER A 170 -23.30 -3.30 -1.01
CA SER A 170 -24.06 -4.06 -2.03
C SER A 170 -24.53 -5.45 -1.55
N MET A 171 -23.96 -5.93 -0.45
CA MET A 171 -24.37 -7.14 0.26
C MET A 171 -25.15 -6.84 1.56
N ASN A 172 -25.71 -5.63 1.69
CA ASN A 172 -26.51 -5.17 2.82
C ASN A 172 -25.76 -5.01 4.16
N ALA A 173 -24.41 -4.92 4.16
CA ALA A 173 -23.66 -4.71 5.39
C ALA A 173 -23.87 -3.31 5.98
N GLN A 174 -23.91 -3.22 7.30
CA GLN A 174 -23.66 -1.97 8.02
C GLN A 174 -22.15 -1.76 8.12
N VAL A 175 -21.60 -0.74 7.48
CA VAL A 175 -20.15 -0.58 7.37
C VAL A 175 -19.62 0.53 8.29
N MET A 176 -18.45 0.26 8.93
CA MET A 176 -17.76 1.18 9.81
C MET A 176 -16.28 1.30 9.42
N THR A 177 -15.80 2.51 9.14
CA THR A 177 -14.39 2.75 8.87
C THR A 177 -13.61 2.86 10.17
N THR A 178 -12.57 2.03 10.34
CA THR A 178 -11.73 1.97 11.55
C THR A 178 -10.29 1.67 11.17
N ALA A 179 -9.35 2.35 11.82
CA ALA A 179 -7.91 2.09 11.64
C ALA A 179 -7.54 0.66 12.11
N PRO A 180 -6.51 0.02 11.51
CA PRO A 180 -6.16 -1.36 11.87
C PRO A 180 -5.88 -1.58 13.36
N GLY A 181 -5.24 -0.62 14.04
CA GLY A 181 -4.94 -0.73 15.47
C GLY A 181 -6.16 -0.76 16.40
N GLU A 182 -7.35 -0.43 15.91
CA GLU A 182 -8.58 -0.34 16.71
C GLU A 182 -9.50 -1.57 16.53
N VAL A 183 -9.22 -2.42 15.53
CA VAL A 183 -10.11 -3.52 15.13
C VAL A 183 -10.20 -4.61 16.20
N TYR A 184 -9.10 -4.95 16.86
CA TYR A 184 -9.11 -5.93 17.94
C TYR A 184 -10.15 -5.57 19.03
N THR A 185 -10.07 -4.35 19.54
CA THR A 185 -11.02 -3.86 20.57
C THR A 185 -12.46 -3.78 20.05
N ALA A 186 -12.66 -3.43 18.78
CA ALA A 186 -13.99 -3.41 18.18
C ALA A 186 -14.60 -4.81 18.06
N LEU A 187 -13.81 -5.83 17.73
CA LEU A 187 -14.21 -7.24 17.72
C LEU A 187 -14.51 -7.76 19.14
N GLU A 188 -13.58 -7.53 20.08
CA GLU A 188 -13.70 -7.94 21.48
C GLU A 188 -14.98 -7.42 22.13
N ARG A 189 -15.32 -6.15 21.87
CA ARG A 189 -16.52 -5.50 22.41
C ARG A 189 -17.79 -5.76 21.62
N GLY A 190 -17.74 -6.54 20.54
CA GLY A 190 -18.89 -6.82 19.68
C GLY A 190 -19.44 -5.58 18.95
N VAL A 191 -18.62 -4.54 18.78
CA VAL A 191 -18.97 -3.35 17.98
C VAL A 191 -19.08 -3.71 16.51
N ILE A 192 -18.26 -4.67 16.05
CA ILE A 192 -18.28 -5.23 14.70
C ILE A 192 -18.41 -6.75 14.74
N ASP A 193 -19.04 -7.31 13.70
CA ASP A 193 -19.24 -8.75 13.50
C ASP A 193 -18.19 -9.35 12.55
N GLY A 194 -17.40 -8.50 11.87
CA GLY A 194 -16.40 -8.92 10.92
C GLY A 194 -15.67 -7.75 10.27
N TYR A 195 -14.81 -8.07 9.33
CA TYR A 195 -13.95 -7.07 8.68
C TYR A 195 -13.45 -7.56 7.32
N GLY A 196 -13.09 -6.62 6.45
CA GLY A 196 -12.29 -6.88 5.26
C GLY A 196 -10.81 -6.73 5.58
N TRP A 197 -9.99 -7.73 5.16
CA TRP A 197 -8.54 -7.70 5.37
C TRP A 197 -7.82 -8.62 4.37
N PRO A 198 -6.53 -8.34 4.05
CA PRO A 198 -5.71 -9.28 3.28
C PRO A 198 -5.57 -10.64 3.97
N ILE A 199 -5.19 -11.66 3.19
CA ILE A 199 -4.98 -13.03 3.69
C ILE A 199 -3.96 -13.11 4.83
N HIS A 200 -3.02 -12.17 4.90
CA HIS A 200 -1.96 -12.14 5.90
C HIS A 200 -2.13 -11.02 6.95
N ALA A 201 -1.23 -11.01 7.93
CA ALA A 201 -1.08 -9.97 8.97
C ALA A 201 -2.20 -9.89 10.03
N LEU A 202 -3.22 -10.77 10.02
CA LEU A 202 -4.23 -10.76 11.07
C LEU A 202 -3.67 -11.24 12.42
N PHE A 203 -2.67 -12.15 12.41
CA PHE A 203 -2.00 -12.62 13.63
C PHE A 203 -1.10 -11.56 14.28
N ASP A 204 -0.54 -10.66 13.49
CA ASP A 204 0.29 -9.56 14.01
C ASP A 204 -0.54 -8.59 14.87
N LEU A 205 -1.85 -8.59 14.67
CA LEU A 205 -2.83 -7.75 15.35
C LEU A 205 -3.74 -8.54 16.30
N ASN A 206 -3.47 -9.83 16.52
CA ASN A 206 -4.24 -10.76 17.37
C ASN A 206 -5.72 -10.92 16.98
N TRP A 207 -6.12 -10.59 15.74
CA TRP A 207 -7.52 -10.63 15.33
C TRP A 207 -8.06 -12.06 15.21
N GLN A 208 -7.18 -13.08 15.09
CA GLN A 208 -7.57 -14.49 15.07
C GLN A 208 -8.32 -14.91 16.33
N GLU A 209 -8.13 -14.24 17.46
CA GLU A 209 -8.83 -14.54 18.72
C GLU A 209 -10.35 -14.34 18.63
N HIS A 210 -10.77 -13.42 17.75
CA HIS A 210 -12.17 -13.06 17.56
C HIS A 210 -12.72 -13.43 16.17
N THR A 211 -11.90 -14.12 15.34
CA THR A 211 -12.26 -14.50 13.96
C THR A 211 -12.58 -15.99 13.91
N LYS A 212 -13.76 -16.34 13.40
CA LYS A 212 -14.19 -17.74 13.23
C LYS A 212 -14.23 -18.19 11.79
N TYR A 213 -14.48 -17.28 10.87
CA TYR A 213 -14.71 -17.60 9.47
C TYR A 213 -13.95 -16.67 8.54
N ARG A 214 -13.48 -17.21 7.43
CA ARG A 214 -12.98 -16.49 6.26
C ARG A 214 -13.79 -16.88 5.04
N VAL A 215 -14.24 -15.91 4.26
CA VAL A 215 -14.95 -16.17 3.00
C VAL A 215 -13.94 -16.29 1.87
N ASP A 216 -13.98 -17.40 1.13
CA ASP A 216 -13.26 -17.65 -0.10
C ASP A 216 -14.24 -17.79 -1.29
N PRO A 217 -13.86 -17.32 -2.49
CA PRO A 217 -12.60 -16.65 -2.83
C PRO A 217 -12.49 -15.24 -2.30
N GLY A 218 -11.26 -14.67 -2.32
CA GLY A 218 -11.02 -13.26 -2.08
C GLY A 218 -11.61 -12.37 -3.17
N PHE A 219 -11.76 -11.05 -2.91
CA PHE A 219 -12.51 -10.16 -3.79
C PHE A 219 -11.67 -9.07 -4.47
N TYR A 220 -10.69 -8.46 -3.81
CA TYR A 220 -9.76 -7.45 -4.34
C TYR A 220 -8.33 -7.86 -4.05
N ASN A 221 -7.36 -7.08 -4.51
CA ASN A 221 -5.95 -7.28 -4.22
C ASN A 221 -5.42 -6.16 -3.31
N ALA A 222 -4.71 -6.57 -2.27
CA ALA A 222 -3.98 -5.62 -1.44
C ALA A 222 -2.77 -5.09 -2.19
N GLU A 223 -2.52 -3.81 -2.00
CA GLU A 223 -1.35 -3.09 -2.46
C GLU A 223 -0.78 -2.34 -1.28
N VAL A 224 0.52 -2.43 -1.07
CA VAL A 224 1.26 -1.52 -0.19
C VAL A 224 2.45 -0.98 -0.96
N ALA A 225 2.70 0.31 -0.80
CA ALA A 225 3.71 1.00 -1.57
C ALA A 225 4.59 1.92 -0.72
N LEU A 226 5.75 2.22 -1.28
CA LEU A 226 6.56 3.36 -0.91
C LEU A 226 6.17 4.55 -1.79
N ILE A 227 5.75 5.64 -1.16
CA ILE A 227 5.45 6.92 -1.81
C ILE A 227 6.39 7.99 -1.26
N ILE A 228 6.71 9.00 -2.08
CA ILE A 228 7.55 10.13 -1.67
C ILE A 228 6.90 11.45 -2.10
N ASN A 229 7.07 12.50 -1.32
CA ASN A 229 6.72 13.86 -1.71
C ASN A 229 7.46 14.24 -3.00
N LEU A 230 6.74 14.75 -4.00
CA LEU A 230 7.29 15.02 -5.32
C LEU A 230 8.34 16.13 -5.31
N ASP A 231 8.11 17.20 -4.52
CA ASP A 231 9.07 18.31 -4.43
C ASP A 231 10.36 17.86 -3.76
N LYS A 232 10.23 17.02 -2.69
CA LYS A 232 11.40 16.39 -2.06
C LYS A 232 12.15 15.50 -3.05
N TYR A 233 11.46 14.66 -3.81
CA TYR A 233 12.09 13.82 -4.83
C TYR A 233 12.82 14.66 -5.90
N LYS A 234 12.20 15.75 -6.37
CA LYS A 234 12.81 16.66 -7.34
C LYS A 234 14.04 17.39 -6.80
N SER A 235 14.09 17.65 -5.50
CA SER A 235 15.22 18.31 -4.83
C SER A 235 16.45 17.42 -4.68
N LEU A 236 16.30 16.10 -4.85
CA LEU A 236 17.44 15.16 -4.83
C LEU A 236 18.34 15.36 -6.05
N THR A 237 19.62 15.16 -5.87
CA THR A 237 20.57 15.12 -7.00
C THR A 237 20.29 13.93 -7.92
N PRO A 238 20.75 13.93 -9.18
CA PRO A 238 20.58 12.78 -10.08
C PRO A 238 21.08 11.46 -9.46
N ALA A 239 22.25 11.47 -8.82
CA ALA A 239 22.81 10.27 -8.17
C ALA A 239 21.95 9.78 -7.00
N GLN A 240 21.39 10.70 -6.21
CA GLN A 240 20.49 10.35 -5.10
C GLN A 240 19.18 9.75 -5.62
N ARG A 241 18.58 10.32 -6.69
CA ARG A 241 17.38 9.77 -7.32
C ARG A 241 17.62 8.37 -7.90
N GLU A 242 18.70 8.21 -8.64
CA GLU A 242 19.07 6.92 -9.24
C GLU A 242 19.26 5.84 -8.16
N TYR A 243 19.94 6.18 -7.07
CA TYR A 243 20.10 5.27 -5.94
C TYR A 243 18.75 4.87 -5.33
N LEU A 244 17.88 5.85 -5.03
CA LEU A 244 16.56 5.62 -4.46
C LEU A 244 15.70 4.75 -5.39
N ASP A 245 15.59 5.12 -6.68
CA ASP A 245 14.80 4.41 -7.66
C ASP A 245 15.30 2.96 -7.86
N ARG A 246 16.59 2.75 -7.93
CA ARG A 246 17.20 1.41 -8.06
C ARG A 246 16.93 0.54 -6.84
N LYS A 247 17.06 1.08 -5.62
CA LYS A 247 16.86 0.33 -4.38
C LYS A 247 15.38 0.01 -4.14
N THR A 248 14.48 0.93 -4.45
CA THR A 248 13.02 0.69 -4.34
C THR A 248 12.54 -0.30 -5.39
N LEU A 249 13.07 -0.25 -6.62
CA LEU A 249 12.80 -1.26 -7.65
C LEU A 249 13.29 -2.64 -7.24
N ALA A 250 14.50 -2.76 -6.69
CA ALA A 250 15.03 -4.03 -6.20
C ALA A 250 14.17 -4.61 -5.06
N TYR A 251 13.57 -3.78 -4.22
CA TYR A 251 12.62 -4.21 -3.19
C TYR A 251 11.32 -4.71 -3.80
N GLU A 252 10.76 -3.99 -4.78
CA GLU A 252 9.56 -4.40 -5.53
C GLU A 252 9.75 -5.77 -6.22
N GLN A 253 10.93 -6.03 -6.78
CA GLN A 253 11.24 -7.29 -7.47
C GLN A 253 11.22 -8.53 -6.55
N GLN A 254 11.14 -8.34 -5.24
CA GLN A 254 10.99 -9.44 -4.28
C GLN A 254 9.52 -9.86 -4.04
N ASN A 255 8.57 -9.34 -4.79
CA ASN A 255 7.14 -9.57 -4.57
C ASN A 255 6.67 -11.01 -4.78
N ASP A 256 7.41 -11.86 -5.48
CA ASP A 256 7.09 -13.30 -5.56
C ASP A 256 7.05 -13.99 -4.20
N PHE A 257 7.74 -13.42 -3.20
CA PHE A 257 7.66 -13.84 -1.81
C PHE A 257 6.21 -13.94 -1.29
N TRP A 258 5.35 -13.01 -1.68
CA TRP A 258 3.97 -12.94 -1.16
C TRP A 258 3.11 -14.14 -1.53
N LYS A 259 3.40 -14.84 -2.65
CA LYS A 259 2.66 -16.05 -3.05
C LYS A 259 2.80 -17.17 -2.03
N SER A 260 4.05 -17.50 -1.65
CA SER A 260 4.31 -18.52 -0.65
C SER A 260 3.87 -18.08 0.75
N TYR A 261 4.12 -16.83 1.11
CA TYR A 261 3.71 -16.29 2.40
C TYR A 261 2.18 -16.34 2.59
N ASN A 262 1.40 -15.96 1.58
CA ASN A 262 -0.07 -16.04 1.64
C ASN A 262 -0.56 -17.48 1.82
N GLN A 263 0.10 -18.48 1.19
CA GLN A 263 -0.24 -19.89 1.37
C GLN A 263 0.03 -20.37 2.80
N GLU A 264 1.15 -19.97 3.38
CA GLU A 264 1.48 -20.30 4.77
C GLU A 264 0.52 -19.62 5.76
N GLU A 265 0.14 -18.38 5.51
CA GLU A 265 -0.85 -17.67 6.34
C GLU A 265 -2.23 -18.34 6.25
N ALA A 266 -2.65 -18.83 5.07
CA ALA A 266 -3.88 -19.59 4.94
C ALA A 266 -3.86 -20.88 5.79
N LYS A 267 -2.75 -21.62 5.79
CA LYS A 267 -2.55 -22.83 6.63
C LYS A 267 -2.57 -22.45 8.12
N ARG A 268 -1.89 -21.37 8.48
CA ARG A 268 -1.84 -20.85 9.85
C ARG A 268 -3.24 -20.48 10.36
N GLN A 269 -4.06 -19.85 9.52
CA GLN A 269 -5.45 -19.53 9.84
C GLN A 269 -6.29 -20.81 10.10
N ALA A 270 -6.15 -21.81 9.23
CA ALA A 270 -6.84 -23.09 9.42
C ALA A 270 -6.39 -23.80 10.72
N ALA A 271 -5.09 -23.79 11.02
CA ALA A 271 -4.54 -24.35 12.28
C ALA A 271 -5.02 -23.59 13.53
N ALA A 272 -5.32 -22.29 13.41
CA ALA A 272 -5.92 -21.48 14.47
C ALA A 272 -7.44 -21.65 14.60
N GLY A 273 -8.07 -22.54 13.79
CA GLY A 273 -9.50 -22.84 13.86
C GLY A 273 -10.39 -21.90 13.03
N ILE A 274 -9.82 -21.03 12.18
CA ILE A 274 -10.60 -20.21 11.26
C ILE A 274 -11.13 -21.09 10.13
N GLN A 275 -12.45 -21.24 10.04
CA GLN A 275 -13.11 -22.06 9.05
C GLN A 275 -13.29 -21.26 7.74
N VAL A 276 -13.08 -21.95 6.62
CA VAL A 276 -13.34 -21.34 5.31
C VAL A 276 -14.81 -21.51 4.94
N ILE A 277 -15.48 -20.41 4.57
CA ILE A 277 -16.78 -20.40 3.92
C ILE A 277 -16.54 -20.31 2.43
N THR A 278 -16.94 -21.35 1.69
CA THR A 278 -16.96 -21.34 0.23
C THR A 278 -18.40 -21.54 -0.21
N PHE A 279 -18.91 -20.65 -1.04
CA PHE A 279 -20.22 -20.77 -1.67
C PHE A 279 -20.15 -21.79 -2.84
N ASP A 280 -21.28 -22.18 -3.40
CA ASP A 280 -21.25 -22.92 -4.66
C ASP A 280 -20.54 -22.14 -5.78
N ALA A 281 -20.17 -22.83 -6.85
CA ALA A 281 -19.33 -22.24 -7.90
C ALA A 281 -19.97 -21.00 -8.55
N ALA A 282 -21.27 -21.02 -8.81
CA ALA A 282 -21.98 -19.91 -9.44
C ALA A 282 -22.04 -18.69 -8.49
N THR A 283 -22.36 -18.92 -7.21
CA THR A 283 -22.40 -17.89 -6.18
C THR A 283 -21.01 -17.29 -5.92
N SER A 284 -19.98 -18.12 -5.87
CA SER A 284 -18.58 -17.67 -5.71
C SER A 284 -18.12 -16.80 -6.89
N GLN A 285 -18.45 -17.19 -8.12
CA GLN A 285 -18.17 -16.40 -9.31
C GLN A 285 -18.92 -15.06 -9.26
N ALA A 286 -20.22 -15.07 -8.99
CA ALA A 286 -21.04 -13.85 -8.89
C ALA A 286 -20.53 -12.90 -7.79
N TYR A 287 -20.03 -13.43 -6.66
CA TYR A 287 -19.44 -12.65 -5.59
C TYR A 287 -18.19 -11.86 -6.07
N VAL A 288 -17.29 -12.51 -6.79
CA VAL A 288 -16.06 -11.85 -7.32
C VAL A 288 -16.40 -10.88 -8.44
N GLU A 289 -17.30 -11.27 -9.36
CA GLU A 289 -17.75 -10.39 -10.44
C GLU A 289 -18.44 -9.14 -9.90
N LYS A 290 -19.28 -9.28 -8.86
CA LYS A 290 -19.92 -8.13 -8.19
C LYS A 290 -18.92 -7.19 -7.56
N ALA A 291 -17.87 -7.72 -6.93
CA ALA A 291 -16.79 -6.90 -6.39
C ALA A 291 -16.11 -6.07 -7.50
N LYS A 292 -15.76 -6.70 -8.62
CA LYS A 292 -15.14 -6.02 -9.77
C LYS A 292 -16.07 -4.97 -10.37
N GLU A 293 -17.32 -5.33 -10.63
CA GLU A 293 -18.35 -4.42 -11.18
C GLU A 293 -18.49 -3.16 -10.33
N VAL A 294 -18.76 -3.34 -9.02
CA VAL A 294 -18.95 -2.24 -8.09
C VAL A 294 -17.67 -1.41 -7.95
N GLY A 295 -16.52 -2.08 -7.86
CA GLY A 295 -15.23 -1.41 -7.74
C GLY A 295 -14.92 -0.50 -8.94
N TRP A 296 -15.03 -1.03 -10.16
CA TRP A 296 -14.77 -0.25 -11.37
C TRP A 296 -15.82 0.84 -11.61
N ALA A 297 -17.09 0.59 -11.33
CA ALA A 297 -18.14 1.60 -11.44
C ALA A 297 -17.85 2.81 -10.55
N ASN A 298 -17.46 2.56 -9.28
CA ASN A 298 -17.10 3.63 -8.35
C ASN A 298 -15.80 4.34 -8.73
N ALA A 299 -14.78 3.59 -9.16
CA ALA A 299 -13.52 4.14 -9.60
C ALA A 299 -13.69 5.11 -10.78
N ILE A 300 -14.46 4.70 -11.81
CA ILE A 300 -14.75 5.52 -12.97
C ILE A 300 -15.60 6.74 -12.59
N LYS A 301 -16.58 6.57 -11.71
CA LYS A 301 -17.40 7.69 -11.20
C LYS A 301 -16.56 8.72 -10.43
N ALA A 302 -15.64 8.26 -9.59
CA ALA A 302 -14.76 9.14 -8.80
C ALA A 302 -13.68 9.81 -9.65
N SER A 303 -13.23 9.16 -10.72
CA SER A 303 -12.21 9.67 -11.65
C SER A 303 -12.61 9.40 -13.11
N PRO A 304 -13.51 10.20 -13.69
CA PRO A 304 -13.99 9.97 -15.05
C PRO A 304 -12.91 10.07 -16.14
N VAL A 305 -11.85 10.83 -15.87
CA VAL A 305 -10.73 11.01 -16.82
C VAL A 305 -9.74 9.86 -16.71
N TYR A 306 -9.31 9.51 -15.49
CA TYR A 306 -8.23 8.54 -15.28
C TYR A 306 -8.75 7.12 -14.99
N GLY A 307 -9.96 6.97 -14.46
CA GLY A 307 -10.55 5.67 -14.18
C GLY A 307 -10.52 4.70 -15.36
N PRO A 308 -11.06 5.08 -16.55
CA PRO A 308 -11.01 4.23 -17.73
C PRO A 308 -9.59 3.93 -18.24
N GLN A 309 -8.66 4.90 -18.08
CA GLN A 309 -7.26 4.72 -18.48
C GLN A 309 -6.56 3.72 -17.57
N LEU A 310 -6.77 3.83 -16.25
CA LEU A 310 -6.23 2.89 -15.27
C LEU A 310 -6.83 1.50 -15.42
N GLN A 311 -8.15 1.39 -15.72
CA GLN A 311 -8.78 0.11 -15.99
C GLN A 311 -8.08 -0.64 -17.13
N LYS A 312 -7.73 0.06 -18.21
CA LYS A 312 -7.10 -0.51 -19.39
C LYS A 312 -5.72 -1.14 -19.12
N VAL A 313 -4.99 -0.65 -18.13
CA VAL A 313 -3.63 -1.12 -17.80
C VAL A 313 -3.57 -1.96 -16.52
N LEU A 314 -4.61 -1.93 -15.69
CA LEU A 314 -4.65 -2.66 -14.42
C LEU A 314 -5.56 -3.91 -14.45
N ALA A 315 -6.64 -3.92 -15.25
CA ALA A 315 -7.51 -5.10 -15.42
C ALA A 315 -6.92 -6.08 -16.45
N LYS A 316 -7.31 -7.37 -16.34
CA LYS A 316 -7.03 -8.44 -17.32
C LYS A 316 -8.29 -8.87 -18.04
#